data_4d3b3696fd572d9ae0fc3e498cad65f2
#
_entry.id   4d3b3696fd572d9ae0fc3e498cad65f2
#
_cell.length_a   1.000
_cell.length_b   1.000
_cell.length_c   1.000
_cell.angle_alpha   90.00
_cell.angle_beta   90.00
_cell.angle_gamma   90.00
#
_symmetry.space_group_name_H-M   'P 1'
#
loop_
_entity.id
_entity.type
_entity.pdbx_description
1 polymer ?
#
loop_
_entity_poly.entity_id
_entity_poly.type
_entity_poly.pdbx_seq_one_letter_code
_entity_poly.pdbx_strand_id
1 'polypeptide(L)'
;MPLLNHTINGSGRPLLVLHGLFGSGRNWQSHARQFASRFEVINVDLRNHGQSFHADEMNYPVMADDVAQLLQRLELSDCYLLGHSMGGKVAMTLAVDYPELVSRLVVADIAPVSYFHHYDDLIEPILALPLDSIESRARADRLLRQNIPEDQLRAFLLQNLVRDGDSWRWRVNWRVIQRDMEFLTGFDDLPSGWRIDVPTLFIRGARSDYVGDAEIDVIEERFSNALVTTIGDAGHWLHTERPEQFAQLVVDYLSQ
;
A
#
# COMPACT_ATOMS: atom_id res chain seq x y z
N MET A 1 -5.19 8.92 19.84
CA MET A 1 -4.31 7.86 19.32
C MET A 1 -3.15 8.51 18.58
N PRO A 2 -2.00 7.84 18.41
CA PRO A 2 -0.90 8.38 17.61
C PRO A 2 -1.35 8.51 16.16
N LEU A 3 -0.87 9.56 15.48
CA LEU A 3 -1.21 9.81 14.08
C LEU A 3 -0.27 9.08 13.15
N LEU A 4 -0.78 8.70 11.96
CA LEU A 4 0.06 8.15 10.90
C LEU A 4 1.12 9.18 10.45
N ASN A 5 2.35 8.71 10.26
CA ASN A 5 3.40 9.53 9.67
C ASN A 5 3.06 9.81 8.21
N HIS A 6 3.24 11.06 7.79
CA HIS A 6 2.94 11.47 6.43
C HIS A 6 3.82 12.64 5.99
N THR A 7 3.86 12.86 4.69
CA THR A 7 4.46 14.06 4.09
C THR A 7 3.45 14.69 3.14
N ILE A 8 3.42 16.01 3.10
CA ILE A 8 2.54 16.79 2.21
C ILE A 8 3.40 17.52 1.19
N ASN A 9 3.03 17.42 -0.10
CA ASN A 9 3.73 18.08 -1.20
C ASN A 9 2.71 18.62 -2.20
N GLY A 10 2.99 19.79 -2.77
CA GLY A 10 2.11 20.43 -3.74
C GLY A 10 0.96 21.21 -3.10
N SER A 11 -0.05 21.49 -3.91
CA SER A 11 -1.27 22.19 -3.50
C SER A 11 -2.42 21.81 -4.45
N GLY A 12 -3.65 22.06 -4.03
CA GLY A 12 -4.84 21.74 -4.81
C GLY A 12 -5.70 20.69 -4.13
N ARG A 13 -6.36 19.83 -4.90
CA ARG A 13 -7.22 18.79 -4.33
C ARG A 13 -6.37 17.73 -3.60
N PRO A 14 -6.76 17.32 -2.37
CA PRO A 14 -6.01 16.32 -1.61
C PRO A 14 -5.98 14.97 -2.33
N LEU A 15 -4.78 14.39 -2.46
CA LEU A 15 -4.54 13.04 -2.96
C LEU A 15 -3.74 12.25 -1.92
N LEU A 16 -4.39 11.30 -1.25
CA LEU A 16 -3.70 10.38 -0.36
C LEU A 16 -3.11 9.24 -1.14
N VAL A 17 -1.86 8.89 -0.81
CA VAL A 17 -1.14 7.76 -1.40
C VAL A 17 -0.83 6.74 -0.31
N LEU A 18 -1.35 5.52 -0.47
CA LEU A 18 -1.24 4.41 0.47
C LEU A 18 -0.40 3.29 -0.15
N HIS A 19 0.70 2.95 0.50
CA HIS A 19 1.65 1.94 0.03
C HIS A 19 1.18 0.50 0.27
N GLY A 20 1.79 -0.46 -0.44
CA GLY A 20 1.60 -1.89 -0.25
C GLY A 20 2.35 -2.47 0.95
N LEU A 21 2.12 -3.75 1.21
CA LEU A 21 2.74 -4.51 2.30
C LEU A 21 4.27 -4.40 2.23
N PHE A 22 4.91 -4.24 3.38
CA PHE A 22 6.34 -4.00 3.60
C PHE A 22 6.88 -2.70 2.99
N GLY A 23 6.02 -1.88 2.37
CA GLY A 23 6.37 -0.59 1.81
C GLY A 23 6.35 0.56 2.83
N SER A 24 6.47 1.76 2.31
CA SER A 24 6.30 3.02 3.05
C SER A 24 6.06 4.16 2.07
N GLY A 25 5.67 5.33 2.53
CA GLY A 25 5.55 6.53 1.72
C GLY A 25 6.85 6.87 0.97
N ARG A 26 8.00 6.43 1.48
CA ARG A 26 9.29 6.62 0.80
C ARG A 26 9.31 6.00 -0.61
N ASN A 27 8.65 4.88 -0.81
CA ASN A 27 8.58 4.20 -2.11
C ASN A 27 7.81 5.03 -3.15
N TRP A 28 6.95 5.93 -2.69
CA TRP A 28 6.10 6.77 -3.52
C TRP A 28 6.64 8.19 -3.74
N GLN A 29 7.81 8.54 -3.18
CA GLN A 29 8.35 9.91 -3.25
C GLN A 29 8.51 10.45 -4.67
N SER A 30 8.87 9.60 -5.64
CA SER A 30 9.01 10.01 -7.04
C SER A 30 7.66 10.41 -7.64
N HIS A 31 6.66 9.56 -7.45
CA HIS A 31 5.29 9.82 -7.90
C HIS A 31 4.67 11.00 -7.15
N ALA A 32 4.86 11.08 -5.83
CA ALA A 32 4.36 12.20 -5.04
C ALA A 32 4.87 13.55 -5.57
N ARG A 33 6.15 13.65 -5.94
CA ARG A 33 6.70 14.86 -6.58
C ARG A 33 6.08 15.14 -7.94
N GLN A 34 5.80 14.13 -8.73
CA GLN A 34 5.17 14.29 -10.03
C GLN A 34 3.70 14.72 -9.88
N PHE A 35 2.95 14.10 -8.99
CA PHE A 35 1.55 14.43 -8.71
C PHE A 35 1.39 15.80 -8.05
N ALA A 36 2.39 16.26 -7.28
CA ALA A 36 2.40 17.56 -6.60
C ALA A 36 2.28 18.78 -7.54
N SER A 37 2.46 18.59 -8.84
CA SER A 37 2.19 19.61 -9.84
C SER A 37 0.68 19.86 -10.07
N ARG A 38 -0.19 18.98 -9.59
CA ARG A 38 -1.63 19.00 -9.81
C ARG A 38 -2.45 18.85 -8.52
N PHE A 39 -1.91 18.19 -7.52
CA PHE A 39 -2.60 17.78 -6.30
C PHE A 39 -1.79 18.17 -5.04
N GLU A 40 -2.49 18.33 -3.93
CA GLU A 40 -1.86 18.28 -2.62
C GLU A 40 -1.68 16.81 -2.22
N VAL A 41 -0.48 16.30 -2.41
CA VAL A 41 -0.18 14.87 -2.22
C VAL A 41 0.18 14.58 -0.77
N ILE A 42 -0.65 13.79 -0.10
CA ILE A 42 -0.45 13.29 1.26
C ILE A 42 0.05 11.86 1.16
N ASN A 43 1.36 11.70 1.30
CA ASN A 43 2.01 10.40 1.17
C ASN A 43 2.19 9.77 2.55
N VAL A 44 1.51 8.66 2.83
CA VAL A 44 1.28 8.12 4.17
C VAL A 44 2.11 6.86 4.42
N ASP A 45 2.67 6.75 5.63
CA ASP A 45 3.13 5.46 6.18
C ASP A 45 1.98 4.83 6.97
N LEU A 46 1.50 3.66 6.59
CA LEU A 46 0.47 2.92 7.32
C LEU A 46 1.02 2.38 8.66
N ARG A 47 0.13 2.05 9.64
CA ARG A 47 0.55 1.43 10.92
C ARG A 47 1.50 0.25 10.68
N ASN A 48 2.40 0.02 11.60
CA ASN A 48 3.40 -1.04 11.55
C ASN A 48 4.42 -0.92 10.39
N HIS A 49 4.42 0.21 9.66
CA HIS A 49 5.32 0.48 8.54
C HIS A 49 5.99 1.86 8.66
N GLY A 50 7.09 2.02 7.94
CA GLY A 50 7.78 3.30 7.76
C GLY A 50 8.17 3.97 9.06
N GLN A 51 7.68 5.19 9.27
CA GLN A 51 7.88 5.98 10.51
C GLN A 51 6.59 6.09 11.32
N SER A 52 5.52 5.43 10.90
CA SER A 52 4.29 5.35 11.68
C SER A 52 4.48 4.49 12.92
N PHE A 53 3.55 4.63 13.85
CA PHE A 53 3.56 3.88 15.09
C PHE A 53 3.42 2.36 14.85
N HIS A 54 3.99 1.58 15.77
CA HIS A 54 3.72 0.17 15.87
C HIS A 54 2.51 -0.07 16.77
N ALA A 55 1.63 -0.97 16.34
CA ALA A 55 0.43 -1.38 17.06
C ALA A 55 0.36 -2.92 17.08
N ASP A 56 -0.35 -3.45 18.09
CA ASP A 56 -0.52 -4.90 18.25
C ASP A 56 -1.64 -5.49 17.38
N GLU A 57 -2.29 -4.69 16.55
CA GLU A 57 -3.39 -5.10 15.69
C GLU A 57 -3.19 -4.56 14.28
N MET A 58 -3.44 -5.42 13.26
CA MET A 58 -3.32 -5.04 11.87
C MET A 58 -4.33 -5.79 11.01
N ASN A 59 -5.43 -5.10 10.68
CA ASN A 59 -6.45 -5.53 9.74
C ASN A 59 -6.96 -4.32 8.94
N TYR A 60 -7.77 -4.52 7.93
CA TYR A 60 -8.22 -3.42 7.06
C TYR A 60 -9.10 -2.39 7.76
N PRO A 61 -10.10 -2.78 8.61
CA PRO A 61 -10.88 -1.80 9.36
C PRO A 61 -10.04 -0.86 10.21
N VAL A 62 -9.12 -1.36 11.04
CA VAL A 62 -8.29 -0.49 11.88
C VAL A 62 -7.30 0.37 11.09
N MET A 63 -6.85 -0.10 9.92
CA MET A 63 -6.02 0.73 9.02
C MET A 63 -6.84 1.83 8.34
N ALA A 64 -8.08 1.55 7.96
CA ALA A 64 -9.01 2.55 7.42
C ALA A 64 -9.36 3.60 8.48
N ASP A 65 -9.60 3.19 9.73
CA ASP A 65 -9.83 4.11 10.86
C ASP A 65 -8.63 5.05 11.09
N ASP A 66 -7.41 4.54 11.00
CA ASP A 66 -6.20 5.37 11.12
C ASP A 66 -6.15 6.45 10.02
N VAL A 67 -6.48 6.07 8.78
CA VAL A 67 -6.52 7.00 7.65
C VAL A 67 -7.64 8.03 7.84
N ALA A 68 -8.84 7.61 8.28
CA ALA A 68 -9.94 8.51 8.58
C ALA A 68 -9.56 9.53 9.67
N GLN A 69 -8.90 9.08 10.76
CA GLN A 69 -8.42 9.96 11.82
C GLN A 69 -7.35 10.94 11.31
N LEU A 70 -6.46 10.51 10.40
CA LEU A 70 -5.50 11.40 9.76
C LEU A 70 -6.22 12.49 8.97
N LEU A 71 -7.19 12.12 8.11
CA LEU A 71 -7.97 13.07 7.33
C LEU A 71 -8.73 14.06 8.22
N GLN A 72 -9.38 13.58 9.27
CA GLN A 72 -10.06 14.42 10.25
C GLN A 72 -9.09 15.40 10.93
N ARG A 73 -7.89 14.95 11.28
CA ARG A 73 -6.88 15.79 11.91
C ARG A 73 -6.32 16.86 10.99
N LEU A 74 -6.27 16.58 9.70
CA LEU A 74 -5.88 17.52 8.64
C LEU A 74 -7.05 18.41 8.16
N GLU A 75 -8.25 18.22 8.74
CA GLU A 75 -9.48 18.91 8.36
C GLU A 75 -9.84 18.71 6.87
N LEU A 76 -9.54 17.50 6.35
CA LEU A 76 -9.77 17.12 4.97
C LEU A 76 -11.01 16.23 4.82
N SER A 77 -11.78 16.48 3.78
CA SER A 77 -12.89 15.68 3.31
C SER A 77 -12.89 15.67 1.77
N ASP A 78 -13.64 14.74 1.16
CA ASP A 78 -13.79 14.70 -0.30
C ASP A 78 -12.44 14.55 -1.04
N CYS A 79 -11.60 13.64 -0.52
CA CYS A 79 -10.24 13.41 -0.99
C CYS A 79 -10.19 12.41 -2.15
N TYR A 80 -9.15 12.49 -2.97
CA TYR A 80 -8.73 11.42 -3.86
C TYR A 80 -7.86 10.42 -3.09
N LEU A 81 -8.04 9.12 -3.38
CA LEU A 81 -7.20 8.05 -2.82
C LEU A 81 -6.50 7.30 -3.95
N LEU A 82 -5.24 6.99 -3.72
CA LEU A 82 -4.45 6.06 -4.52
C LEU A 82 -3.86 5.00 -3.58
N GLY A 83 -4.29 3.76 -3.72
CA GLY A 83 -3.78 2.63 -2.94
C GLY A 83 -3.18 1.55 -3.82
N HIS A 84 -2.00 1.04 -3.43
CA HIS A 84 -1.36 -0.08 -4.09
C HIS A 84 -1.42 -1.33 -3.22
N SER A 85 -1.86 -2.46 -3.78
CA SER A 85 -1.86 -3.75 -3.08
C SER A 85 -2.61 -3.63 -1.73
N MET A 86 -1.98 -3.92 -0.59
CA MET A 86 -2.54 -3.71 0.75
C MET A 86 -3.14 -2.29 0.91
N GLY A 87 -2.45 -1.25 0.47
CA GLY A 87 -2.97 0.12 0.50
C GLY A 87 -4.22 0.32 -0.35
N GLY A 88 -4.39 -0.47 -1.41
CA GLY A 88 -5.62 -0.51 -2.21
C GLY A 88 -6.79 -1.10 -1.42
N LYS A 89 -6.57 -2.17 -0.67
CA LYS A 89 -7.59 -2.74 0.23
C LYS A 89 -7.95 -1.78 1.37
N VAL A 90 -6.96 -1.09 1.96
CA VAL A 90 -7.23 -0.02 2.95
C VAL A 90 -8.10 1.08 2.34
N ALA A 91 -7.79 1.52 1.11
CA ALA A 91 -8.55 2.56 0.43
C ALA A 91 -9.98 2.13 0.09
N MET A 92 -10.18 0.87 -0.32
CA MET A 92 -11.51 0.29 -0.54
C MET A 92 -12.31 0.21 0.77
N THR A 93 -11.69 -0.23 1.86
CA THR A 93 -12.34 -0.29 3.19
C THR A 93 -12.73 1.12 3.65
N LEU A 94 -11.84 2.10 3.50
CA LEU A 94 -12.17 3.49 3.82
C LEU A 94 -13.35 4.02 3.00
N ALA A 95 -13.44 3.67 1.72
CA ALA A 95 -14.55 4.08 0.86
C ALA A 95 -15.89 3.41 1.22
N VAL A 96 -15.87 2.25 1.89
CA VAL A 96 -17.08 1.60 2.43
C VAL A 96 -17.48 2.23 3.76
N ASP A 97 -16.53 2.40 4.69
CA ASP A 97 -16.81 2.80 6.08
C ASP A 97 -16.99 4.32 6.22
N TYR A 98 -16.33 5.10 5.35
CA TYR A 98 -16.29 6.58 5.36
C TYR A 98 -16.47 7.16 3.95
N PRO A 99 -17.59 6.87 3.26
CA PRO A 99 -17.78 7.25 1.85
C PRO A 99 -17.71 8.78 1.63
N GLU A 100 -18.06 9.59 2.63
CA GLU A 100 -18.00 11.05 2.58
C GLU A 100 -16.56 11.60 2.53
N LEU A 101 -15.56 10.80 2.90
CA LEU A 101 -14.17 11.22 2.83
C LEU A 101 -13.54 11.02 1.45
N VAL A 102 -14.18 10.20 0.59
CA VAL A 102 -13.58 9.73 -0.67
C VAL A 102 -14.39 10.16 -1.87
N SER A 103 -13.82 10.94 -2.75
CA SER A 103 -14.49 11.39 -3.98
C SER A 103 -14.08 10.65 -5.25
N ARG A 104 -12.84 10.15 -5.30
CA ARG A 104 -12.33 9.28 -6.36
C ARG A 104 -11.32 8.30 -5.78
N LEU A 105 -11.31 7.10 -6.33
CA LEU A 105 -10.42 6.03 -5.90
C LEU A 105 -9.59 5.52 -7.08
N VAL A 106 -8.30 5.32 -6.86
CA VAL A 106 -7.40 4.57 -7.75
C VAL A 106 -6.84 3.39 -6.98
N VAL A 107 -7.10 2.18 -7.48
CA VAL A 107 -6.61 0.92 -6.90
C VAL A 107 -5.59 0.32 -7.85
N ALA A 108 -4.35 0.18 -7.38
CA ALA A 108 -3.25 -0.35 -8.16
C ALA A 108 -2.97 -1.81 -7.77
N ASP A 109 -3.22 -2.69 -8.71
CA ASP A 109 -2.90 -4.11 -8.76
C ASP A 109 -3.33 -4.94 -7.55
N ILE A 110 -4.58 -4.78 -7.17
CA ILE A 110 -5.28 -5.59 -6.18
C ILE A 110 -6.78 -5.57 -6.46
N ALA A 111 -7.50 -6.62 -6.09
CA ALA A 111 -8.95 -6.69 -6.14
C ALA A 111 -9.56 -6.90 -4.74
N PRO A 112 -10.87 -6.69 -4.57
CA PRO A 112 -11.56 -6.85 -3.30
C PRO A 112 -11.88 -8.33 -2.99
N VAL A 113 -10.85 -9.16 -3.00
CA VAL A 113 -10.94 -10.62 -2.76
C VAL A 113 -9.87 -11.07 -1.77
N SER A 114 -10.05 -12.25 -1.19
CA SER A 114 -9.03 -12.91 -0.37
C SER A 114 -8.03 -13.64 -1.27
N TYR A 115 -6.73 -13.54 -0.94
CA TYR A 115 -5.64 -14.19 -1.66
C TYR A 115 -4.98 -15.24 -0.77
N PHE A 116 -4.57 -16.36 -1.36
CA PHE A 116 -3.90 -17.44 -0.65
C PHE A 116 -2.39 -17.36 -0.88
N HIS A 117 -1.74 -16.44 -0.16
CA HIS A 117 -0.28 -16.31 -0.19
C HIS A 117 0.33 -16.68 1.17
N HIS A 118 1.40 -17.45 1.13
CA HIS A 118 2.20 -17.76 2.30
C HIS A 118 3.44 -16.88 2.31
N TYR A 119 3.58 -16.06 3.36
CA TYR A 119 4.70 -15.14 3.51
C TYR A 119 5.71 -15.60 4.57
N ASP A 120 5.51 -16.77 5.20
CA ASP A 120 6.39 -17.26 6.24
C ASP A 120 7.82 -17.49 5.73
N ASP A 121 7.98 -18.08 4.55
CA ASP A 121 9.28 -18.28 3.90
C ASP A 121 10.04 -16.96 3.65
N LEU A 122 9.33 -15.85 3.60
CA LEU A 122 9.86 -14.50 3.45
C LEU A 122 10.18 -13.85 4.81
N ILE A 123 9.25 -13.98 5.77
CA ILE A 123 9.31 -13.24 7.05
C ILE A 123 10.24 -13.92 8.05
N GLU A 124 10.24 -15.25 8.14
CA GLU A 124 11.09 -15.97 9.08
C GLU A 124 12.58 -15.68 8.92
N PRO A 125 13.16 -15.68 7.70
CA PRO A 125 14.58 -15.32 7.52
C PRO A 125 14.89 -13.87 7.94
N ILE A 126 13.93 -12.96 7.77
CA ILE A 126 14.06 -11.55 8.18
C ILE A 126 14.08 -11.43 9.70
N LEU A 127 13.19 -12.14 10.39
CA LEU A 127 13.14 -12.18 11.86
C LEU A 127 14.37 -12.87 12.47
N ALA A 128 14.96 -13.80 11.75
CA ALA A 128 16.17 -14.53 12.19
C ALA A 128 17.47 -13.75 12.01
N LEU A 129 17.45 -12.56 11.36
CA LEU A 129 18.66 -11.75 11.18
C LEU A 129 19.24 -11.31 12.54
N PRO A 130 20.54 -11.54 12.81
CA PRO A 130 21.19 -11.19 14.06
C PRO A 130 21.53 -9.69 14.08
N LEU A 131 20.55 -8.83 14.34
CA LEU A 131 20.65 -7.38 14.22
C LEU A 131 21.80 -6.77 15.03
N ASP A 132 22.12 -7.33 16.18
CA ASP A 132 23.21 -6.84 17.07
C ASP A 132 24.60 -7.05 16.46
N SER A 133 24.75 -7.98 15.52
CA SER A 133 26.03 -8.32 14.88
C SER A 133 26.12 -7.95 13.40
N ILE A 134 25.07 -7.29 12.86
CA ILE A 134 25.06 -6.85 11.46
C ILE A 134 25.86 -5.55 11.32
N GLU A 135 26.94 -5.60 10.56
CA GLU A 135 27.82 -4.44 10.31
C GLU A 135 27.23 -3.48 9.26
N SER A 136 26.47 -4.01 8.30
CA SER A 136 25.95 -3.25 7.16
C SER A 136 24.72 -3.93 6.51
N ARG A 137 23.91 -3.13 5.76
CA ARG A 137 22.84 -3.68 4.89
C ARG A 137 23.38 -4.69 3.88
N ALA A 138 24.59 -4.48 3.36
CA ALA A 138 25.21 -5.43 2.44
C ALA A 138 25.49 -6.78 3.13
N ARG A 139 25.78 -6.79 4.45
CA ARG A 139 25.88 -8.03 5.21
C ARG A 139 24.52 -8.70 5.38
N ALA A 140 23.48 -7.93 5.70
CA ALA A 140 22.10 -8.43 5.79
C ALA A 140 21.64 -9.03 4.44
N ASP A 141 21.92 -8.36 3.32
CA ASP A 141 21.59 -8.85 1.98
C ASP A 141 22.23 -10.22 1.72
N ARG A 142 23.53 -10.38 2.02
CA ARG A 142 24.21 -11.67 1.85
C ARG A 142 23.61 -12.78 2.70
N LEU A 143 23.16 -12.46 3.93
CA LEU A 143 22.54 -13.45 4.82
C LEU A 143 21.17 -13.90 4.31
N LEU A 144 20.39 -12.99 3.73
CA LEU A 144 19.06 -13.28 3.21
C LEU A 144 19.06 -13.95 1.83
N ARG A 145 20.16 -13.90 1.08
CA ARG A 145 20.24 -14.34 -0.33
C ARG A 145 19.82 -15.79 -0.55
N GLN A 146 20.09 -16.67 0.40
CA GLN A 146 19.75 -18.09 0.28
C GLN A 146 18.24 -18.32 0.39
N ASN A 147 17.55 -17.54 1.23
CA ASN A 147 16.12 -17.69 1.49
C ASN A 147 15.27 -16.82 0.57
N ILE A 148 15.79 -15.68 0.16
CA ILE A 148 15.14 -14.71 -0.71
C ILE A 148 16.08 -14.47 -1.91
N PRO A 149 16.01 -15.30 -2.97
CA PRO A 149 16.94 -15.24 -4.09
C PRO A 149 16.79 -14.00 -4.98
N GLU A 150 15.60 -13.37 -5.02
CA GLU A 150 15.31 -12.22 -5.88
C GLU A 150 15.97 -10.94 -5.35
N ASP A 151 16.97 -10.43 -6.06
CA ASP A 151 17.73 -9.24 -5.67
C ASP A 151 16.85 -8.01 -5.44
N GLN A 152 15.84 -7.80 -6.28
CA GLN A 152 14.94 -6.64 -6.17
C GLN A 152 14.06 -6.72 -4.93
N LEU A 153 13.52 -7.90 -4.62
CA LEU A 153 12.71 -8.13 -3.42
C LEU A 153 13.55 -7.91 -2.16
N ARG A 154 14.77 -8.49 -2.09
CA ARG A 154 15.65 -8.26 -0.94
C ARG A 154 15.99 -6.78 -0.76
N ALA A 155 16.31 -6.07 -1.85
CA ALA A 155 16.61 -4.65 -1.80
C ALA A 155 15.42 -3.84 -1.28
N PHE A 156 14.20 -4.18 -1.71
CA PHE A 156 12.96 -3.57 -1.24
C PHE A 156 12.76 -3.82 0.26
N LEU A 157 12.87 -5.05 0.73
CA LEU A 157 12.69 -5.40 2.14
C LEU A 157 13.74 -4.73 3.04
N LEU A 158 15.01 -4.72 2.61
CA LEU A 158 16.13 -4.12 3.33
C LEU A 158 16.09 -2.58 3.42
N GLN A 159 15.23 -1.91 2.67
CA GLN A 159 14.97 -0.47 2.90
C GLN A 159 14.40 -0.20 4.29
N ASN A 160 13.73 -1.20 4.88
CA ASN A 160 13.17 -1.14 6.22
C ASN A 160 14.19 -1.39 7.34
N LEU A 161 15.38 -1.88 7.00
CA LEU A 161 16.47 -2.05 7.97
C LEU A 161 17.22 -0.73 8.11
N VAL A 162 17.16 -0.11 9.28
CA VAL A 162 17.71 1.24 9.53
C VAL A 162 18.64 1.24 10.74
N ARG A 163 19.57 2.20 10.75
CA ARG A 163 20.41 2.46 11.91
C ARG A 163 19.61 3.06 13.04
N ASP A 164 19.93 2.62 14.25
CA ASP A 164 19.39 3.13 15.51
C ASP A 164 20.57 3.24 16.51
N GLY A 165 21.25 4.38 16.49
CA GLY A 165 22.54 4.51 17.12
C GLY A 165 23.57 3.55 16.52
N ASP A 166 24.20 2.72 17.37
CA ASP A 166 25.18 1.73 16.96
C ASP A 166 24.55 0.39 16.52
N SER A 167 23.23 0.24 16.70
CA SER A 167 22.49 -0.98 16.34
C SER A 167 21.69 -0.84 15.03
N TRP A 168 21.01 -1.91 14.66
CA TRP A 168 20.04 -1.93 13.57
C TRP A 168 18.66 -2.25 14.10
N ARG A 169 17.64 -1.65 13.49
CA ARG A 169 16.25 -1.99 13.75
C ARG A 169 15.43 -2.05 12.47
N TRP A 170 14.33 -2.76 12.54
CA TRP A 170 13.34 -2.76 11.50
C TRP A 170 12.33 -1.61 11.69
N ARG A 171 11.97 -0.95 10.60
CA ARG A 171 10.82 -0.02 10.59
C ARG A 171 9.49 -0.77 10.50
N VAL A 172 9.49 -1.92 9.86
CA VAL A 172 8.33 -2.79 9.75
C VAL A 172 8.20 -3.64 11.01
N ASN A 173 6.99 -3.75 11.55
CA ASN A 173 6.66 -4.63 12.67
C ASN A 173 6.39 -6.04 12.18
N TRP A 174 7.45 -6.75 11.78
CA TRP A 174 7.38 -8.07 11.16
C TRP A 174 6.59 -9.09 11.96
N ARG A 175 6.67 -9.05 13.31
CA ARG A 175 6.00 -10.01 14.21
C ARG A 175 4.50 -9.86 14.16
N VAL A 176 4.00 -8.64 14.19
CA VAL A 176 2.55 -8.36 14.09
C VAL A 176 2.05 -8.69 12.70
N ILE A 177 2.79 -8.30 11.66
CA ILE A 177 2.42 -8.61 10.27
C ILE A 177 2.38 -10.12 10.03
N GLN A 178 3.35 -10.88 10.54
CA GLN A 178 3.35 -12.34 10.42
C GLN A 178 2.12 -12.96 11.11
N ARG A 179 1.84 -12.54 12.35
CA ARG A 179 0.70 -13.04 13.12
C ARG A 179 -0.64 -12.73 12.45
N ASP A 180 -0.77 -11.52 11.90
CA ASP A 180 -2.02 -11.02 11.32
C ASP A 180 -2.10 -11.21 9.79
N MET A 181 -1.21 -12.03 9.21
CA MET A 181 -1.12 -12.23 7.75
C MET A 181 -2.42 -12.74 7.14
N GLU A 182 -3.18 -13.56 7.85
CA GLU A 182 -4.48 -14.05 7.39
C GLU A 182 -5.46 -12.89 7.12
N PHE A 183 -5.50 -11.88 7.99
CA PHE A 183 -6.31 -10.68 7.78
C PHE A 183 -5.79 -9.83 6.60
N LEU A 184 -4.47 -9.76 6.40
CA LEU A 184 -3.86 -8.97 5.34
C LEU A 184 -3.98 -9.61 3.95
N THR A 185 -4.03 -10.92 3.89
CA THR A 185 -4.32 -11.65 2.64
C THR A 185 -5.82 -11.76 2.40
N GLY A 186 -6.64 -11.78 3.45
CA GLY A 186 -8.10 -11.77 3.42
C GLY A 186 -8.70 -10.45 2.92
N PHE A 187 -10.02 -10.43 2.76
CA PHE A 187 -10.84 -9.23 2.53
C PHE A 187 -12.30 -9.48 2.94
N ASP A 188 -12.50 -10.17 4.06
CA ASP A 188 -13.80 -10.64 4.52
C ASP A 188 -14.36 -9.77 5.66
N ASP A 189 -13.64 -8.74 6.11
CA ASP A 189 -14.01 -7.88 7.24
C ASP A 189 -15.10 -6.84 6.91
N LEU A 190 -15.52 -6.73 5.65
CA LEU A 190 -16.54 -5.77 5.23
C LEU A 190 -17.97 -6.28 5.45
N PRO A 191 -18.95 -5.39 5.69
CA PRO A 191 -20.34 -5.77 5.87
C PRO A 191 -20.90 -6.58 4.70
N SER A 192 -21.77 -7.57 4.97
CA SER A 192 -22.39 -8.35 3.89
C SER A 192 -23.10 -7.46 2.88
N GLY A 193 -22.84 -7.68 1.59
CA GLY A 193 -23.48 -6.93 0.50
C GLY A 193 -22.96 -5.50 0.31
N TRP A 194 -21.79 -5.17 0.86
CA TRP A 194 -21.16 -3.86 0.64
C TRP A 194 -20.98 -3.52 -0.85
N ARG A 195 -21.07 -2.24 -1.17
CA ARG A 195 -20.83 -1.69 -2.50
C ARG A 195 -20.15 -0.34 -2.39
N ILE A 196 -19.41 0.03 -3.42
CA ILE A 196 -18.75 1.33 -3.56
C ILE A 196 -19.33 2.04 -4.79
N ASP A 197 -19.90 3.22 -4.57
CA ASP A 197 -20.44 4.08 -5.63
C ASP A 197 -19.45 5.18 -6.06
N VAL A 198 -18.36 5.33 -5.31
CA VAL A 198 -17.27 6.27 -5.63
C VAL A 198 -16.66 5.90 -6.98
N PRO A 199 -16.50 6.86 -7.92
CA PRO A 199 -15.81 6.61 -9.17
C PRO A 199 -14.42 6.01 -8.91
N THR A 200 -14.16 4.82 -9.48
CA THR A 200 -12.96 4.03 -9.17
C THR A 200 -12.23 3.60 -10.44
N LEU A 201 -10.93 3.80 -10.48
CA LEU A 201 -10.03 3.25 -11.49
C LEU A 201 -9.20 2.11 -10.89
N PHE A 202 -9.34 0.92 -11.45
CA PHE A 202 -8.43 -0.19 -11.19
C PHE A 202 -7.35 -0.23 -12.28
N ILE A 203 -6.07 -0.24 -11.87
CA ILE A 203 -4.94 -0.37 -12.78
C ILE A 203 -4.25 -1.69 -12.47
N ARG A 204 -4.23 -2.62 -13.43
CA ARG A 204 -3.55 -3.92 -13.28
C ARG A 204 -2.31 -4.03 -14.14
N GLY A 205 -1.34 -4.83 -13.71
CA GLY A 205 -0.20 -5.23 -14.51
C GLY A 205 -0.54 -6.43 -15.40
N ALA A 206 -0.17 -6.42 -16.68
CA ALA A 206 -0.47 -7.52 -17.59
C ALA A 206 0.19 -8.85 -17.20
N ARG A 207 1.25 -8.81 -16.39
CA ARG A 207 1.99 -9.99 -15.89
C ARG A 207 1.74 -10.27 -14.41
N SER A 208 0.76 -9.59 -13.81
CA SER A 208 0.38 -9.76 -12.41
C SER A 208 -0.75 -10.76 -12.29
N ASP A 209 -0.68 -11.61 -11.27
CA ASP A 209 -1.71 -12.61 -10.96
C ASP A 209 -2.77 -12.07 -9.97
N TYR A 210 -2.69 -10.77 -9.58
CA TYR A 210 -3.59 -10.20 -8.57
C TYR A 210 -4.94 -9.76 -9.12
N VAL A 211 -5.05 -9.44 -10.41
CA VAL A 211 -6.31 -9.00 -11.02
C VAL A 211 -6.48 -9.70 -12.37
N GLY A 212 -7.04 -10.89 -12.35
CA GLY A 212 -7.46 -11.66 -13.53
C GLY A 212 -8.93 -11.42 -13.86
N ASP A 213 -9.49 -12.26 -14.73
CA ASP A 213 -10.88 -12.11 -15.18
C ASP A 213 -11.88 -12.37 -14.04
N ALA A 214 -11.61 -13.35 -13.18
CA ALA A 214 -12.47 -13.64 -12.02
C ALA A 214 -12.51 -12.46 -11.01
N GLU A 215 -11.39 -11.78 -10.80
CA GLU A 215 -11.31 -10.60 -9.95
C GLU A 215 -12.02 -9.39 -10.57
N ILE A 216 -12.01 -9.28 -11.91
CA ILE A 216 -12.77 -8.24 -12.62
C ILE A 216 -14.27 -8.44 -12.41
N ASP A 217 -14.78 -9.67 -12.48
CA ASP A 217 -16.19 -9.96 -12.22
C ASP A 217 -16.60 -9.50 -10.82
N VAL A 218 -15.75 -9.72 -9.81
CA VAL A 218 -16.00 -9.23 -8.43
C VAL A 218 -15.95 -7.70 -8.36
N ILE A 219 -15.01 -7.06 -9.05
CA ILE A 219 -14.94 -5.59 -9.13
C ILE A 219 -16.24 -5.03 -9.72
N GLU A 220 -16.72 -5.59 -10.83
CA GLU A 220 -17.96 -5.14 -11.48
C GLU A 220 -19.21 -5.37 -10.61
N GLU A 221 -19.22 -6.43 -9.78
CA GLU A 221 -20.29 -6.68 -8.82
C GLU A 221 -20.30 -5.63 -7.68
N ARG A 222 -19.12 -5.25 -7.19
CA ARG A 222 -18.96 -4.44 -5.97
C ARG A 222 -18.86 -2.93 -6.21
N PHE A 223 -18.50 -2.52 -7.41
CA PHE A 223 -18.29 -1.11 -7.74
C PHE A 223 -19.23 -0.67 -8.86
N SER A 224 -20.12 0.25 -8.58
CA SER A 224 -21.09 0.74 -9.58
C SER A 224 -20.46 1.60 -10.68
N ASN A 225 -19.30 2.20 -10.43
CA ASN A 225 -18.59 3.12 -11.31
C ASN A 225 -17.11 2.74 -11.45
N ALA A 226 -16.80 1.46 -11.73
CA ALA A 226 -15.44 1.00 -11.94
C ALA A 226 -14.99 1.10 -13.39
N LEU A 227 -13.75 1.51 -13.57
CA LEU A 227 -12.99 1.35 -14.81
C LEU A 227 -11.79 0.45 -14.52
N VAL A 228 -11.54 -0.55 -15.38
CA VAL A 228 -10.35 -1.40 -15.27
C VAL A 228 -9.44 -1.12 -16.46
N THR A 229 -8.16 -0.83 -16.19
CA THR A 229 -7.15 -0.64 -17.25
C THR A 229 -5.92 -1.50 -16.98
N THR A 230 -5.22 -1.87 -18.05
CA THR A 230 -4.05 -2.75 -17.97
C THR A 230 -2.79 -2.03 -18.44
N ILE A 231 -1.72 -2.09 -17.65
CA ILE A 231 -0.39 -1.67 -18.07
C ILE A 231 0.34 -2.87 -18.65
N GLY A 232 0.65 -2.81 -19.95
CA GLY A 232 1.43 -3.83 -20.64
C GLY A 232 2.83 -3.99 -20.05
N ASP A 233 3.38 -5.21 -20.11
CA ASP A 233 4.73 -5.53 -19.61
C ASP A 233 5.02 -5.09 -18.17
N ALA A 234 4.00 -5.03 -17.31
CA ALA A 234 4.14 -4.74 -15.89
C ALA A 234 3.61 -5.91 -15.05
N GLY A 235 4.28 -6.18 -13.94
CA GLY A 235 3.86 -7.09 -12.88
C GLY A 235 3.20 -6.32 -11.73
N HIS A 236 3.29 -6.88 -10.51
CA HIS A 236 2.68 -6.32 -9.30
C HIS A 236 3.22 -4.92 -8.93
N TRP A 237 4.46 -4.62 -9.22
CA TRP A 237 5.05 -3.30 -8.98
C TRP A 237 4.94 -2.37 -10.19
N LEU A 238 3.79 -2.34 -10.83
CA LEU A 238 3.49 -1.61 -12.07
C LEU A 238 3.90 -0.11 -12.01
N HIS A 239 3.75 0.51 -10.85
CA HIS A 239 4.16 1.90 -10.60
C HIS A 239 5.70 2.09 -10.62
N THR A 240 6.46 1.03 -10.35
CA THR A 240 7.92 1.02 -10.42
C THR A 240 8.42 0.55 -11.78
N GLU A 241 7.74 -0.44 -12.39
CA GLU A 241 8.12 -1.04 -13.66
C GLU A 241 7.77 -0.15 -14.87
N ARG A 242 6.66 0.61 -14.76
CA ARG A 242 6.18 1.53 -15.81
C ARG A 242 5.76 2.89 -15.19
N PRO A 243 6.71 3.62 -14.57
CA PRO A 243 6.37 4.77 -13.73
C PRO A 243 5.68 5.91 -14.48
N GLU A 244 6.09 6.19 -15.71
CA GLU A 244 5.52 7.28 -16.51
C GLU A 244 4.09 6.95 -16.95
N GLN A 245 3.87 5.74 -17.46
CA GLN A 245 2.55 5.28 -17.90
C GLN A 245 1.57 5.21 -16.73
N PHE A 246 2.03 4.70 -15.59
CA PHE A 246 1.23 4.65 -14.38
C PHE A 246 0.82 6.05 -13.92
N ALA A 247 1.79 6.96 -13.82
CA ALA A 247 1.52 8.31 -13.37
C ALA A 247 0.58 9.07 -14.32
N GLN A 248 0.72 8.88 -15.63
CA GLN A 248 -0.17 9.49 -16.61
C GLN A 248 -1.62 9.00 -16.45
N LEU A 249 -1.84 7.70 -16.29
CA LEU A 249 -3.18 7.12 -16.06
C LEU A 249 -3.84 7.69 -14.80
N VAL A 250 -3.08 7.78 -13.70
CA VAL A 250 -3.58 8.35 -12.44
C VAL A 250 -3.98 9.82 -12.62
N VAL A 251 -3.10 10.63 -13.23
CA VAL A 251 -3.35 12.06 -13.44
C VAL A 251 -4.55 12.27 -14.37
N ASP A 252 -4.62 11.56 -15.48
CA ASP A 252 -5.72 11.70 -16.45
C ASP A 252 -7.06 11.35 -15.84
N TYR A 253 -7.11 10.30 -15.02
CA TYR A 253 -8.33 9.89 -14.34
C TYR A 253 -8.76 10.87 -13.24
N LEU A 254 -7.82 11.33 -12.41
CA LEU A 254 -8.14 12.23 -11.29
C LEU A 254 -8.39 13.68 -11.73
N SER A 255 -8.05 14.05 -12.97
CA SER A 255 -8.23 15.41 -13.51
C SER A 255 -9.55 15.57 -14.29
N GLN A 256 -10.37 14.54 -14.42
CA GLN A 256 -11.71 14.59 -15.00
C GLN A 256 -12.68 15.25 -14.01
#